data_74908b41d131ed248ef5274b98cd3a7f
#
_entry.id   74908b41d131ed248ef5274b98cd3a7f
#
_cell.length_a   1.000
_cell.length_b   1.000
_cell.length_c   1.000
_cell.angle_alpha   90.00
_cell.angle_beta   90.00
_cell.angle_gamma   90.00
#
_symmetry.space_group_name_H-M   'P 1'
#
loop_
_entity.id
_entity.type
_entity.pdbx_description
1 polymer ?
#
loop_
_entity_poly.entity_id
_entity_poly.type
_entity_poly.pdbx_seq_one_letter_code
_entity_poly.pdbx_strand_id
1 'polypeptide(L)'
;LHSNRFLEMLRDVDVLLRTRPEFNFDKWLTDARSWGTTNEEKDLLEKDATALVTVWGADGDPLIFDYSWREWTGLIDSYYLKRWEKFYAMLQEHLDEGNEYSEKGLPMTHGREAFRANDFYSELGDWELEFVSRTNKARTPITQGDEIETALKMYKKYATLAREYYQDEMKADNIQEGDIFENLGE
;
A
#
# COMPACT_ATOMS: atom_id res chain seq x y z
N LEU A 1 6.27 -17.88 -0.29
CA LEU A 1 7.63 -17.29 -0.28
C LEU A 1 7.64 -15.87 -0.85
N HIS A 2 7.02 -15.66 -2.03
CA HIS A 2 7.01 -14.34 -2.70
C HIS A 2 6.18 -13.29 -1.96
N SER A 3 5.04 -13.66 -1.37
CA SER A 3 4.21 -12.77 -0.57
C SER A 3 4.98 -12.15 0.60
N ASN A 4 5.76 -12.94 1.34
CA ASN A 4 6.55 -12.44 2.45
C ASN A 4 7.63 -11.44 2.01
N ARG A 5 8.27 -11.68 0.86
CA ARG A 5 9.25 -10.75 0.27
C ARG A 5 8.60 -9.43 -0.14
N PHE A 6 7.42 -9.50 -0.72
CA PHE A 6 6.65 -8.31 -1.09
C PHE A 6 6.26 -7.48 0.15
N LEU A 7 5.73 -8.13 1.19
CA LEU A 7 5.39 -7.45 2.44
C LEU A 7 6.64 -6.85 3.13
N GLU A 8 7.77 -7.53 3.06
CA GLU A 8 9.04 -7.00 3.56
C GLU A 8 9.48 -5.77 2.76
N MET A 9 9.35 -5.79 1.43
CA MET A 9 9.67 -4.65 0.58
C MET A 9 8.80 -3.43 0.92
N LEU A 10 7.51 -3.61 1.16
CA LEU A 10 6.62 -2.52 1.60
C LEU A 10 7.08 -1.91 2.94
N ARG A 11 7.50 -2.74 3.91
CA ARG A 11 8.05 -2.25 5.18
C ARG A 11 9.34 -1.46 4.98
N ASP A 12 10.21 -1.93 4.10
CA ASP A 12 11.46 -1.24 3.79
C ASP A 12 11.21 0.10 3.09
N VAL A 13 10.22 0.18 2.19
CA VAL A 13 9.79 1.43 1.57
C VAL A 13 9.27 2.41 2.63
N ASP A 14 8.45 1.94 3.60
CA ASP A 14 7.99 2.78 4.71
C ASP A 14 9.17 3.34 5.53
N VAL A 15 10.18 2.50 5.80
CA VAL A 15 11.40 2.92 6.51
C VAL A 15 12.19 3.97 5.70
N LEU A 16 12.30 3.82 4.38
CA LEU A 16 12.97 4.80 3.53
C LEU A 16 12.23 6.15 3.55
N LEU A 17 10.92 6.13 3.37
CA LEU A 17 10.10 7.34 3.37
C LEU A 17 10.12 8.06 4.72
N ARG A 18 10.32 7.32 5.82
CA ARG A 18 10.43 7.86 7.19
C ARG A 18 11.64 8.75 7.40
N THR A 19 12.66 8.69 6.53
CA THR A 19 13.82 9.57 6.59
C THR A 19 13.52 11.01 6.16
N ARG A 20 12.35 11.24 5.54
CA ARG A 20 11.98 12.55 4.99
C ARG A 20 10.61 12.99 5.52
N PRO A 21 10.53 14.18 6.15
CA PRO A 21 9.28 14.69 6.72
C PRO A 21 8.20 14.96 5.66
N GLU A 22 8.59 15.19 4.40
CA GLU A 22 7.67 15.46 3.30
C GLU A 22 6.79 14.25 2.96
N PHE A 23 7.27 13.04 3.28
CA PHE A 23 6.58 11.77 3.03
C PHE A 23 5.95 11.20 4.29
N ASN A 24 5.47 12.04 5.20
CA ASN A 24 4.93 11.60 6.47
C ASN A 24 3.41 11.81 6.54
N PHE A 25 2.67 10.71 6.75
CA PHE A 25 1.23 10.72 6.90
C PHE A 25 0.76 11.54 8.12
N ASP A 26 1.53 11.50 9.21
CA ASP A 26 1.20 12.28 10.41
C ASP A 26 1.22 13.77 10.16
N LYS A 27 2.10 14.24 9.27
CA LYS A 27 2.12 15.64 8.88
C LYS A 27 0.81 16.04 8.22
N TRP A 28 0.32 15.22 7.28
CA TRP A 28 -0.95 15.43 6.61
C TRP A 28 -2.12 15.50 7.61
N LEU A 29 -2.19 14.55 8.55
CA LEU A 29 -3.23 14.53 9.56
C LEU A 29 -3.12 15.69 10.54
N THR A 30 -1.90 16.08 10.92
CA THR A 30 -1.66 17.23 11.81
C THR A 30 -2.09 18.54 11.14
N ASP A 31 -1.74 18.71 9.89
CA ASP A 31 -2.12 19.89 9.11
C ASP A 31 -3.66 19.95 8.97
N ALA A 32 -4.33 18.84 8.66
CA ALA A 32 -5.78 18.78 8.61
C ALA A 32 -6.43 19.16 9.96
N ARG A 33 -5.98 18.57 11.05
CA ARG A 33 -6.48 18.89 12.41
C ARG A 33 -6.27 20.35 12.80
N SER A 34 -5.25 21.02 12.27
CA SER A 34 -4.93 22.41 12.60
C SER A 34 -6.01 23.41 12.15
N TRP A 35 -6.87 23.00 11.23
CA TRP A 35 -7.99 23.81 10.74
C TRP A 35 -9.22 23.76 11.66
N GLY A 36 -9.31 22.77 12.54
CA GLY A 36 -10.40 22.66 13.53
C GLY A 36 -10.13 23.50 14.78
N THR A 37 -11.18 24.05 15.35
CA THR A 37 -11.15 24.83 16.59
C THR A 37 -11.53 23.98 17.80
N THR A 38 -12.47 23.06 17.64
CA THR A 38 -12.89 22.09 18.68
C THR A 38 -12.25 20.71 18.42
N ASN A 39 -12.33 19.81 19.41
CA ASN A 39 -11.85 18.46 19.24
C ASN A 39 -12.68 17.69 18.21
N GLU A 40 -13.99 17.91 18.21
CA GLU A 40 -14.93 17.29 17.27
C GLU A 40 -14.62 17.71 15.83
N GLU A 41 -14.33 18.99 15.59
CA GLU A 41 -13.91 19.50 14.28
C GLU A 41 -12.57 18.91 13.86
N LYS A 42 -11.60 18.84 14.77
CA LYS A 42 -10.29 18.21 14.49
C LYS A 42 -10.41 16.75 14.12
N ASP A 43 -11.26 16.00 14.83
CA ASP A 43 -11.50 14.60 14.58
C ASP A 43 -12.22 14.38 13.23
N LEU A 44 -13.18 15.24 12.89
CA LEU A 44 -13.84 15.23 11.59
C LEU A 44 -12.84 15.48 10.45
N LEU A 45 -12.02 16.53 10.58
CA LEU A 45 -11.01 16.85 9.57
C LEU A 45 -9.93 15.77 9.43
N GLU A 46 -9.54 15.10 10.51
CA GLU A 46 -8.64 13.95 10.44
C GLU A 46 -9.28 12.78 9.69
N LYS A 47 -10.56 12.50 9.97
CA LYS A 47 -11.33 11.47 9.27
C LYS A 47 -11.40 11.76 7.77
N ASP A 48 -11.78 12.97 7.38
CA ASP A 48 -11.89 13.37 5.99
C ASP A 48 -10.53 13.31 5.27
N ALA A 49 -9.48 13.80 5.93
CA ALA A 49 -8.12 13.74 5.41
C ALA A 49 -7.62 12.30 5.23
N THR A 50 -8.01 11.39 6.12
CA THR A 50 -7.72 9.96 5.99
C THR A 50 -8.50 9.34 4.83
N ALA A 51 -9.80 9.60 4.74
CA ALA A 51 -10.65 9.07 3.68
C ALA A 51 -10.13 9.47 2.30
N LEU A 52 -9.69 10.72 2.15
CA LEU A 52 -9.19 11.25 0.89
C LEU A 52 -8.02 10.46 0.30
N VAL A 53 -7.11 9.96 1.13
CA VAL A 53 -5.89 9.24 0.71
C VAL A 53 -5.99 7.72 0.87
N THR A 54 -7.18 7.21 1.19
CA THR A 54 -7.46 5.77 1.36
C THR A 54 -8.66 5.35 0.51
N VAL A 55 -9.87 5.41 1.07
CA VAL A 55 -11.10 4.95 0.42
C VAL A 55 -11.70 5.98 -0.56
N TRP A 56 -11.17 7.18 -0.62
CA TRP A 56 -11.61 8.32 -1.43
C TRP A 56 -13.04 8.81 -1.11
N GLY A 57 -13.98 7.93 -0.82
CA GLY A 57 -15.36 8.27 -0.47
C GLY A 57 -15.78 7.62 0.83
N ALA A 58 -16.46 8.36 1.69
CA ALA A 58 -16.73 7.96 3.07
C ALA A 58 -17.88 6.95 3.24
N ASP A 59 -18.73 6.74 2.23
CA ASP A 59 -20.00 6.06 2.44
C ASP A 59 -20.04 4.59 1.95
N GLY A 60 -18.88 3.91 1.92
CA GLY A 60 -18.82 2.48 1.64
C GLY A 60 -19.16 2.09 0.20
N ASP A 61 -19.22 3.07 -0.70
CA ASP A 61 -19.57 2.85 -2.09
C ASP A 61 -18.75 3.74 -3.04
N PRO A 62 -17.42 3.89 -2.85
CA PRO A 62 -16.59 4.67 -3.75
C PRO A 62 -16.52 3.98 -5.11
N LEU A 63 -16.72 4.76 -6.16
CA LEU A 63 -16.54 4.29 -7.52
C LEU A 63 -15.07 4.15 -7.90
N ILE A 64 -14.19 4.81 -7.16
CA ILE A 64 -12.76 4.92 -7.46
C ILE A 64 -11.98 4.78 -6.14
N PHE A 65 -11.57 3.54 -5.82
CA PHE A 65 -10.69 3.27 -4.70
C PHE A 65 -9.28 3.76 -4.98
N ASP A 66 -8.57 4.19 -3.93
CA ASP A 66 -7.16 4.58 -3.97
C ASP A 66 -6.84 5.68 -5.01
N TYR A 67 -7.82 6.44 -5.45
CA TYR A 67 -7.61 7.49 -6.47
C TYR A 67 -6.56 8.52 -6.04
N SER A 68 -6.53 8.86 -4.75
CA SER A 68 -5.56 9.79 -4.17
C SER A 68 -4.56 9.12 -3.25
N TRP A 69 -4.26 7.85 -3.49
CA TRP A 69 -3.27 7.13 -2.69
C TRP A 69 -1.93 7.88 -2.66
N ARG A 70 -1.20 7.74 -1.57
CA ARG A 70 0.09 8.39 -1.36
C ARG A 70 1.09 7.41 -0.77
N GLU A 71 2.30 7.47 -1.27
CA GLU A 71 3.44 6.73 -0.73
C GLU A 71 4.03 7.52 0.44
N TRP A 72 3.35 7.44 1.59
CA TRP A 72 3.77 8.09 2.82
C TRP A 72 4.07 7.08 3.91
N THR A 73 5.18 7.30 4.64
CA THR A 73 5.46 6.54 5.85
C THR A 73 4.31 6.68 6.84
N GLY A 74 4.00 5.61 7.53
CA GLY A 74 2.83 5.52 8.39
C GLY A 74 1.55 5.13 7.65
N LEU A 75 1.28 5.65 6.46
CA LEU A 75 0.16 5.22 5.64
C LEU A 75 0.46 3.85 4.98
N ILE A 76 1.67 3.66 4.48
CA ILE A 76 2.09 2.36 3.94
C ILE A 76 2.00 1.29 5.03
N ASP A 77 2.61 1.50 6.19
CA ASP A 77 2.66 0.51 7.27
C ASP A 77 1.28 0.25 7.89
N SER A 78 0.50 1.30 8.17
CA SER A 78 -0.77 1.17 8.90
C SER A 78 -1.96 0.79 8.03
N TYR A 79 -1.93 1.08 6.73
CA TYR A 79 -3.04 0.85 5.82
C TYR A 79 -2.70 -0.11 4.67
N TYR A 80 -1.82 0.27 3.74
CA TYR A 80 -1.56 -0.54 2.54
C TYR A 80 -0.92 -1.90 2.85
N LEU A 81 0.05 -1.94 3.76
CA LEU A 81 0.65 -3.20 4.21
C LEU A 81 -0.41 -4.12 4.83
N LYS A 82 -1.31 -3.57 5.66
CA LYS A 82 -2.38 -4.34 6.30
C LYS A 82 -3.40 -4.90 5.31
N ARG A 83 -3.71 -4.15 4.25
CA ARG A 83 -4.55 -4.66 3.15
C ARG A 83 -3.92 -5.88 2.49
N TRP A 84 -2.64 -5.81 2.17
CA TRP A 84 -1.91 -6.92 1.56
C TRP A 84 -1.75 -8.11 2.51
N GLU A 85 -1.52 -7.87 3.81
CA GLU A 85 -1.51 -8.94 4.82
C GLU A 85 -2.85 -9.69 4.86
N LYS A 86 -3.97 -8.96 4.84
CA LYS A 86 -5.32 -9.54 4.79
C LYS A 86 -5.56 -10.32 3.48
N PHE A 87 -5.17 -9.75 2.35
CA PHE A 87 -5.30 -10.41 1.06
C PHE A 87 -4.55 -11.76 1.03
N TYR A 88 -3.30 -11.76 1.47
CA TYR A 88 -2.51 -13.00 1.47
C TYR A 88 -3.01 -14.02 2.50
N ALA A 89 -3.55 -13.60 3.63
CA ALA A 89 -4.16 -14.50 4.60
C ALA A 89 -5.39 -15.21 4.00
N MET A 90 -6.29 -14.46 3.40
CA MET A 90 -7.47 -15.01 2.72
C MET A 90 -7.07 -15.93 1.55
N LEU A 91 -6.10 -15.52 0.74
CA LEU A 91 -5.61 -16.35 -0.35
C LEU A 91 -5.03 -17.69 0.16
N GLN A 92 -4.31 -17.66 1.29
CA GLN A 92 -3.76 -18.86 1.91
C GLN A 92 -4.87 -19.79 2.43
N GLU A 93 -5.89 -19.24 3.10
CA GLU A 93 -7.05 -20.01 3.54
C GLU A 93 -7.74 -20.71 2.36
N HIS A 94 -7.94 -19.99 1.27
CA HIS A 94 -8.55 -20.53 0.06
C HIS A 94 -7.75 -21.67 -0.56
N LEU A 95 -6.43 -21.57 -0.55
CA LEU A 95 -5.53 -22.61 -1.02
C LEU A 95 -5.51 -23.82 -0.07
N ASP A 96 -5.54 -23.60 1.25
CA ASP A 96 -5.57 -24.67 2.27
C ASP A 96 -6.88 -25.48 2.22
N GLU A 97 -7.98 -24.86 1.78
CA GLU A 97 -9.25 -25.54 1.50
C GLU A 97 -9.24 -26.38 0.20
N GLY A 98 -8.15 -26.35 -0.54
CA GLY A 98 -7.99 -27.06 -1.80
C GLY A 98 -8.70 -26.39 -2.98
N ASN A 99 -9.07 -25.14 -2.86
CA ASN A 99 -9.61 -24.35 -3.95
C ASN A 99 -8.50 -23.94 -4.91
N GLU A 100 -8.68 -24.19 -6.19
CA GLU A 100 -7.77 -23.67 -7.21
C GLU A 100 -7.99 -22.14 -7.34
N TYR A 101 -6.89 -21.41 -7.27
CA TYR A 101 -6.90 -20.00 -7.63
C TYR A 101 -7.28 -19.88 -9.10
N SER A 102 -8.43 -19.32 -9.38
CA SER A 102 -8.78 -18.92 -10.72
C SER A 102 -8.95 -17.39 -10.77
N GLU A 103 -8.50 -16.78 -11.85
CA GLU A 103 -8.76 -15.35 -12.11
C GLU A 103 -10.27 -15.02 -12.07
N LYS A 104 -11.12 -16.02 -12.23
CA LYS A 104 -12.56 -15.91 -12.12
C LYS A 104 -13.06 -15.86 -10.66
N GLY A 105 -12.25 -16.30 -9.70
CA GLY A 105 -12.56 -16.25 -8.27
C GLY A 105 -12.28 -14.88 -7.63
N LEU A 106 -11.39 -14.09 -8.22
CA LEU A 106 -11.24 -12.67 -7.91
C LEU A 106 -11.99 -11.90 -9.01
N PRO A 107 -13.21 -11.44 -8.75
CA PRO A 107 -13.96 -10.72 -9.78
C PRO A 107 -13.24 -9.42 -10.11
N MET A 108 -12.45 -9.44 -11.16
CA MET A 108 -12.07 -8.25 -11.94
C MET A 108 -13.31 -7.67 -12.61
N THR A 109 -14.46 -7.72 -11.95
CA THR A 109 -15.70 -7.22 -12.50
C THR A 109 -15.81 -5.75 -12.17
N HIS A 110 -15.86 -4.98 -13.21
CA HIS A 110 -16.19 -3.57 -13.17
C HIS A 110 -17.64 -3.42 -12.69
N GLY A 111 -17.82 -2.96 -11.47
CA GLY A 111 -19.15 -2.61 -10.98
C GLY A 111 -19.38 -2.90 -9.50
N ARG A 112 -20.22 -2.06 -8.92
CA ARG A 112 -20.61 -1.99 -7.52
C ARG A 112 -21.18 -3.31 -6.97
N GLU A 113 -21.99 -4.02 -7.76
CA GLU A 113 -22.67 -5.24 -7.33
C GLU A 113 -21.70 -6.44 -7.23
N ALA A 114 -20.78 -6.56 -8.16
CA ALA A 114 -19.80 -7.63 -8.16
C ALA A 114 -18.76 -7.48 -7.03
N PHE A 115 -18.47 -6.25 -6.64
CA PHE A 115 -17.61 -5.93 -5.52
C PHE A 115 -18.23 -6.35 -4.19
N ARG A 116 -19.53 -6.09 -4.00
CA ARG A 116 -20.27 -6.47 -2.80
C ARG A 116 -20.54 -7.97 -2.68
N ALA A 117 -20.53 -8.70 -3.78
CA ALA A 117 -20.76 -10.14 -3.79
C ALA A 117 -19.52 -10.97 -3.41
N ASN A 118 -18.36 -10.32 -3.20
CA ASN A 118 -17.14 -11.01 -2.80
C ASN A 118 -16.87 -10.76 -1.33
N ASP A 119 -16.85 -11.79 -0.53
CA ASP A 119 -16.68 -11.72 0.93
C ASP A 119 -15.41 -10.99 1.34
N PHE A 120 -14.30 -11.19 0.61
CA PHE A 120 -13.05 -10.49 0.87
C PHE A 120 -13.18 -8.97 0.77
N TYR A 121 -13.77 -8.48 -0.31
CA TYR A 121 -13.94 -7.04 -0.48
C TYR A 121 -14.94 -6.45 0.51
N SER A 122 -15.94 -7.22 0.94
CA SER A 122 -16.86 -6.81 1.99
C SER A 122 -16.14 -6.66 3.33
N GLU A 123 -15.37 -7.67 3.74
CA GLU A 123 -14.57 -7.63 4.97
C GLU A 123 -13.47 -6.55 4.92
N LEU A 124 -12.84 -6.38 3.74
CA LEU A 124 -11.85 -5.34 3.54
C LEU A 124 -12.48 -3.95 3.66
N GLY A 125 -13.63 -3.74 3.04
CA GLY A 125 -14.36 -2.47 3.10
C GLY A 125 -14.73 -2.07 4.53
N ASP A 126 -15.24 -3.00 5.33
CA ASP A 126 -15.55 -2.77 6.73
C ASP A 126 -14.31 -2.37 7.53
N TRP A 127 -13.20 -3.06 7.32
CA TRP A 127 -11.93 -2.71 7.96
C TRP A 127 -11.39 -1.33 7.51
N GLU A 128 -11.53 -1.00 6.23
CA GLU A 128 -11.12 0.30 5.68
C GLU A 128 -11.94 1.45 6.27
N LEU A 129 -13.24 1.28 6.36
CA LEU A 129 -14.13 2.25 7.01
C LEU A 129 -13.84 2.40 8.50
N GLU A 130 -13.55 1.30 9.19
CA GLU A 130 -13.09 1.34 10.58
C GLU A 130 -11.76 2.11 10.69
N PHE A 131 -10.79 1.85 9.81
CA PHE A 131 -9.52 2.57 9.79
C PHE A 131 -9.74 4.08 9.60
N VAL A 132 -10.59 4.48 8.67
CA VAL A 132 -10.91 5.89 8.42
C VAL A 132 -11.59 6.54 9.63
N SER A 133 -12.48 5.81 10.32
CA SER A 133 -13.24 6.34 11.45
C SER A 133 -12.40 6.56 12.72
N ARG A 134 -11.24 5.92 12.83
CA ARG A 134 -10.32 6.13 13.96
C ARG A 134 -9.74 7.53 13.91
N THR A 135 -9.75 8.22 15.04
CA THR A 135 -9.10 9.52 15.23
C THR A 135 -7.93 9.39 16.19
N ASN A 136 -7.09 10.40 16.26
CA ASN A 136 -5.85 10.39 17.06
C ASN A 136 -4.98 9.16 16.76
N LYS A 137 -4.84 8.84 15.47
CA LYS A 137 -4.03 7.71 15.02
C LYS A 137 -2.62 7.77 15.58
N ALA A 138 -2.08 6.60 15.91
CA ALA A 138 -0.71 6.51 16.42
C ALA A 138 0.26 7.17 15.45
N ARG A 139 1.05 8.08 15.97
CA ARG A 139 1.99 8.86 15.17
C ARG A 139 3.24 8.05 14.86
N THR A 140 3.65 8.08 13.61
CA THR A 140 4.90 7.49 13.16
C THR A 140 6.01 8.52 13.31
N PRO A 141 6.97 8.31 14.22
CA PRO A 141 8.06 9.27 14.39
C PRO A 141 8.91 9.35 13.11
N ILE A 142 9.30 10.57 12.75
CA ILE A 142 10.31 10.78 11.71
C ILE A 142 11.63 10.24 12.27
N THR A 143 12.24 9.31 11.55
CA THR A 143 13.57 8.86 11.86
C THR A 143 14.54 9.87 11.25
N GLN A 144 15.32 10.55 12.08
CA GLN A 144 16.46 11.31 11.58
C GLN A 144 17.52 10.30 11.14
N GLY A 145 17.50 9.96 9.86
CA GLY A 145 18.44 9.04 9.22
C GLY A 145 19.01 9.67 7.97
N ASP A 146 20.14 9.13 7.53
CA ASP A 146 20.70 9.47 6.22
C ASP A 146 19.86 8.75 5.16
N GLU A 147 19.07 9.51 4.41
CA GLU A 147 18.23 9.00 3.32
C GLU A 147 19.06 8.31 2.24
N ILE A 148 20.27 8.78 1.97
CA ILE A 148 21.17 8.19 0.97
C ILE A 148 21.70 6.84 1.46
N GLU A 149 22.13 6.74 2.71
CA GLU A 149 22.57 5.48 3.31
C GLU A 149 21.44 4.45 3.30
N THR A 150 20.21 4.87 3.68
CA THR A 150 19.04 4.01 3.69
C THR A 150 18.69 3.54 2.27
N ALA A 151 18.69 4.43 1.29
CA ALA A 151 18.44 4.11 -0.11
C ALA A 151 19.49 3.14 -0.67
N LEU A 152 20.77 3.37 -0.39
CA LEU A 152 21.86 2.48 -0.82
C LEU A 152 21.75 1.08 -0.18
N LYS A 153 21.34 1.01 1.08
CA LYS A 153 21.08 -0.27 1.76
C LYS A 153 19.97 -1.06 1.07
N MET A 154 18.88 -0.39 0.73
CA MET A 154 17.75 -1.00 0.01
C MET A 154 18.13 -1.38 -1.41
N TYR A 155 18.86 -0.52 -2.12
CA TYR A 155 19.39 -0.86 -3.44
C TYR A 155 20.23 -2.15 -3.39
N LYS A 156 21.16 -2.27 -2.45
CA LYS A 156 21.97 -3.48 -2.29
C LYS A 156 21.12 -4.72 -1.98
N LYS A 157 20.04 -4.56 -1.21
CA LYS A 157 19.13 -5.65 -0.86
C LYS A 157 18.32 -6.14 -2.07
N TYR A 158 17.81 -5.22 -2.88
CA TYR A 158 16.83 -5.55 -3.93
C TYR A 158 17.41 -5.61 -5.35
N ALA A 159 18.56 -5.01 -5.62
CA ALA A 159 19.15 -5.01 -6.97
C ALA A 159 19.47 -6.43 -7.48
N THR A 160 19.90 -7.33 -6.60
CA THR A 160 20.16 -8.73 -6.98
C THR A 160 18.87 -9.45 -7.32
N LEU A 161 17.80 -9.27 -6.52
CA LEU A 161 16.49 -9.86 -6.78
C LEU A 161 15.89 -9.36 -8.09
N ALA A 162 16.02 -8.07 -8.38
CA ALA A 162 15.57 -7.49 -9.64
C ALA A 162 16.33 -8.10 -10.82
N ARG A 163 17.66 -8.22 -10.74
CA ARG A 163 18.45 -8.86 -11.79
C ARG A 163 18.08 -10.32 -12.03
N GLU A 164 17.93 -11.11 -10.96
CA GLU A 164 17.51 -12.50 -11.07
C GLU A 164 16.16 -12.64 -11.77
N TYR A 165 15.19 -11.81 -11.37
CA TYR A 165 13.86 -11.78 -11.99
C TYR A 165 13.92 -11.42 -13.48
N TYR A 166 14.59 -10.32 -13.83
CA TYR A 166 14.72 -9.89 -15.22
C TYR A 166 15.53 -10.87 -16.08
N GLN A 167 16.57 -11.49 -15.52
CA GLN A 167 17.33 -12.50 -16.27
C GLN A 167 16.50 -13.75 -16.60
N ASP A 168 15.59 -14.16 -15.73
CA ASP A 168 14.71 -15.29 -16.00
C ASP A 168 13.63 -14.95 -17.03
N GLU A 169 13.05 -13.75 -16.98
CA GLU A 169 12.13 -13.25 -18.01
C GLU A 169 12.83 -13.05 -19.35
N MET A 170 14.01 -12.44 -19.36
CA MET A 170 14.80 -12.27 -20.60
C MET A 170 15.15 -13.59 -21.28
N LYS A 171 15.45 -14.64 -20.52
CA LYS A 171 15.66 -15.97 -21.06
C LYS A 171 14.40 -16.57 -21.66
N ALA A 172 13.24 -16.34 -21.01
CA ALA A 172 11.94 -16.80 -21.51
C ALA A 172 11.56 -16.11 -22.85
N ASP A 173 11.88 -14.81 -23.00
CA ASP A 173 11.54 -14.01 -24.17
C ASP A 173 12.66 -13.95 -25.24
N ASN A 174 13.79 -14.64 -25.06
CA ASN A 174 14.98 -14.57 -25.91
C ASN A 174 15.56 -13.14 -26.09
N ILE A 175 15.39 -12.27 -25.10
CA ILE A 175 15.92 -10.91 -25.10
C ILE A 175 17.37 -10.92 -24.60
N GLN A 176 18.25 -10.17 -25.28
CA GLN A 176 19.66 -10.06 -24.86
C GLN A 176 19.86 -8.95 -23.82
N GLU A 177 20.76 -9.20 -22.87
CA GLU A 177 21.00 -8.29 -21.71
C GLU A 177 21.38 -6.84 -22.12
N GLY A 178 21.93 -6.64 -23.32
CA GLY A 178 22.26 -5.33 -23.89
C GLY A 178 21.04 -4.47 -24.25
N ASP A 179 19.92 -5.09 -24.62
CA ASP A 179 18.77 -4.38 -25.18
C ASP A 179 17.98 -3.57 -24.14
N ILE A 180 18.11 -3.89 -22.84
CA ILE A 180 17.37 -3.21 -21.76
C ILE A 180 18.16 -2.04 -21.17
N PHE A 181 19.48 -2.15 -21.09
CA PHE A 181 20.32 -1.14 -20.43
C PHE A 181 20.77 -0.01 -21.33
N GLU A 182 20.77 -0.18 -22.65
CA GLU A 182 21.06 0.91 -23.60
C GLU A 182 19.95 1.98 -23.63
N ASN A 183 18.71 1.64 -23.29
CA ASN A 183 17.58 2.58 -23.28
C ASN A 183 17.38 3.32 -21.93
N LEU A 184 18.15 3.03 -20.90
CA LEU A 184 18.05 3.71 -19.59
C LEU A 184 19.17 4.76 -19.39
N GLY A 185 19.99 4.99 -20.41
CA GLY A 185 21.17 5.87 -20.35
C GLY A 185 21.08 7.17 -21.16
N GLU A 186 19.88 7.56 -21.67
CA GLU A 186 19.66 8.87 -22.33
C GLU A 186 18.76 9.78 -21.50
#